data_fb3d82b311e27518402b3d317e18b3ed
#
_entry.id   fb3d82b311e27518402b3d317e18b3ed
#
_cell.length_a   1.000
_cell.length_b   1.000
_cell.length_c   1.000
_cell.angle_alpha   90.00
_cell.angle_beta   90.00
_cell.angle_gamma   90.00
#
_symmetry.space_group_name_H-M   'P 1'
#
loop_
_entity.id
_entity.type
_entity.pdbx_description
1 polymer ?
#
loop_
_entity_poly.entity_id
_entity_poly.type
_entity_poly.pdbx_seq_one_letter_code
_entity_poly.pdbx_strand_id
1 'polypeptide(L)'
;REYPDAVRFKAGFFHYRTGARGQFYWAYMNPRGDMFNDFDEGNSDHITVFIQDGQIISTLQWESIREGIDDYRYLRLLEELCQKHAAAQPEAVAAARQLLAEIRTKLPNGLGDYQERFGHVLDIHEQSWWEPEEFDLQRRRIVEAIMRFQQP
;
A
#
# COMPACT_ATOMS: atom_id res chain seq x y z
N ARG A 1 -3.76 3.49 17.09
CA ARG A 1 -4.48 3.98 15.90
C ARG A 1 -3.58 3.80 14.69
N GLU A 2 -4.08 3.19 13.62
CA GLU A 2 -3.32 3.13 12.37
C GLU A 2 -3.55 4.41 11.57
N TYR A 3 -2.47 5.00 11.08
CA TYR A 3 -2.54 6.18 10.21
C TYR A 3 -2.81 5.74 8.76
N PRO A 4 -3.69 6.44 8.02
CA PRO A 4 -4.06 6.09 6.65
C PRO A 4 -2.87 5.85 5.72
N ASP A 5 -1.85 6.69 5.78
CA ASP A 5 -0.66 6.58 4.93
C ASP A 5 0.19 5.36 5.28
N ALA A 6 0.32 5.02 6.56
CA ALA A 6 1.01 3.81 6.99
C ALA A 6 0.27 2.55 6.50
N VAL A 7 -1.06 2.55 6.55
CA VAL A 7 -1.91 1.46 6.04
C VAL A 7 -1.76 1.32 4.52
N ARG A 8 -1.85 2.42 3.76
CA ARG A 8 -1.64 2.45 2.31
C ARG A 8 -0.25 1.93 1.95
N PHE A 9 0.78 2.39 2.64
CA PHE A 9 2.16 1.97 2.42
C PHE A 9 2.33 0.46 2.60
N LYS A 10 1.83 -0.08 3.71
CA LYS A 10 1.90 -1.52 4.01
C LYS A 10 1.15 -2.35 2.96
N ALA A 11 -0.07 -1.93 2.59
CA ALA A 11 -0.90 -2.65 1.64
C ALA A 11 -0.35 -2.64 0.21
N GLY A 12 0.39 -1.61 -0.16
CA GLY A 12 0.91 -1.38 -1.50
C GLY A 12 2.40 -1.63 -1.65
N PHE A 13 3.17 -0.58 -1.49
CA PHE A 13 4.60 -0.57 -1.80
C PHE A 13 5.44 -1.50 -0.93
N PHE A 14 5.16 -1.58 0.37
CA PHE A 14 5.87 -2.50 1.26
C PHE A 14 5.53 -3.95 0.93
N HIS A 15 4.25 -4.25 0.69
CA HIS A 15 3.83 -5.59 0.24
C HIS A 15 4.55 -5.99 -1.06
N TYR A 16 4.61 -5.09 -2.04
CA TYR A 16 5.37 -5.30 -3.28
C TYR A 16 6.87 -5.57 -3.01
N ARG A 17 7.47 -4.82 -2.07
CA ARG A 17 8.89 -4.96 -1.74
C ARG A 17 9.23 -6.31 -1.11
N THR A 18 8.37 -6.80 -0.22
CA THR A 18 8.58 -8.07 0.48
C THR A 18 8.37 -9.30 -0.39
N GLY A 19 7.63 -9.16 -1.50
CA GLY A 19 7.27 -10.29 -2.37
C GLY A 19 6.30 -11.28 -1.71
N ALA A 20 5.65 -10.90 -0.61
CA ALA A 20 4.68 -11.73 0.08
C ALA A 20 3.48 -12.03 -0.82
N ARG A 21 2.92 -13.24 -0.72
CA ARG A 21 1.78 -13.69 -1.54
C ARG A 21 0.43 -13.21 -1.04
N GLY A 22 0.36 -12.74 0.19
CA GLY A 22 -0.88 -12.28 0.82
C GLY A 22 -0.58 -11.44 2.05
N GLN A 23 -1.59 -10.70 2.45
CA GLN A 23 -1.57 -9.84 3.61
C GLN A 23 -2.83 -10.08 4.42
N PHE A 24 -2.70 -10.10 5.73
CA PHE A 24 -3.82 -10.26 6.66
C PHE A 24 -3.90 -9.03 7.55
N TYR A 25 -5.11 -8.53 7.74
CA TYR A 25 -5.43 -7.48 8.69
C TYR A 25 -6.25 -8.04 9.84
N TRP A 26 -5.87 -7.74 11.05
CA TRP A 26 -6.68 -7.94 12.23
C TRP A 26 -7.30 -6.60 12.61
N ALA A 27 -8.60 -6.46 12.60
CA ALA A 27 -9.66 -7.33 12.14
C ALA A 27 -10.50 -6.53 11.14
N TYR A 28 -11.36 -7.22 10.36
CA TYR A 28 -12.31 -6.53 9.48
C TYR A 28 -13.31 -5.72 10.31
N MET A 29 -13.89 -6.36 11.32
CA MET A 29 -14.78 -5.74 12.30
C MET A 29 -14.78 -6.58 13.56
N ASN A 30 -14.31 -6.02 14.66
CA ASN A 30 -14.29 -6.64 15.98
C ASN A 30 -14.59 -5.56 17.06
N PRO A 31 -15.84 -5.04 17.11
CA PRO A 31 -16.22 -4.05 18.08
C PRO A 31 -16.32 -4.67 19.47
N ARG A 32 -16.05 -3.86 20.48
CA ARG A 32 -16.31 -4.16 21.88
C ARG A 32 -17.31 -3.11 22.36
N GLY A 33 -18.54 -3.56 22.71
CA GLY A 33 -19.60 -2.62 23.06
C GLY A 33 -20.27 -1.94 21.86
N ASP A 34 -20.48 -0.65 21.93
CA ASP A 34 -21.03 0.15 20.85
C ASP A 34 -19.93 0.49 19.84
N MET A 35 -20.04 -0.01 18.61
CA MET A 35 -19.05 0.19 17.56
C MET A 35 -18.78 1.65 17.19
N PHE A 36 -19.64 2.58 17.59
CA PHE A 36 -19.48 4.02 17.38
C PHE A 36 -18.92 4.75 18.60
N ASN A 37 -18.64 4.03 19.70
CA ASN A 37 -18.14 4.61 20.94
C ASN A 37 -16.88 3.88 21.41
N ASP A 38 -15.71 4.39 21.05
CA ASP A 38 -14.40 3.83 21.43
C ASP A 38 -14.04 4.02 22.93
N PHE A 39 -14.98 4.53 23.74
CA PHE A 39 -14.76 4.86 25.14
C PHE A 39 -15.58 4.01 26.13
N ASP A 40 -16.35 3.03 25.65
CA ASP A 40 -17.29 2.30 26.51
C ASP A 40 -16.67 1.09 27.23
N GLU A 41 -15.56 0.50 26.76
CA GLU A 41 -14.96 -0.71 27.33
C GLU A 41 -13.44 -0.64 27.61
N GLY A 42 -12.83 0.52 27.65
CA GLY A 42 -11.41 0.69 28.03
C GLY A 42 -10.36 0.06 27.10
N ASN A 43 -10.77 -0.56 26.01
CA ASN A 43 -9.93 -1.07 24.93
C ASN A 43 -10.49 -0.60 23.59
N SER A 44 -9.60 -0.18 22.71
CA SER A 44 -9.98 0.29 21.38
C SER A 44 -10.64 -0.81 20.56
N ASP A 45 -11.67 -0.45 19.83
CA ASP A 45 -12.29 -1.29 18.82
C ASP A 45 -11.34 -1.53 17.64
N HIS A 46 -11.33 -2.77 17.14
CA HIS A 46 -10.64 -3.10 15.90
C HIS A 46 -11.65 -3.09 14.74
N ILE A 47 -11.85 -1.93 14.14
CA ILE A 47 -12.85 -1.70 13.10
C ILE A 47 -12.20 -1.13 11.86
N THR A 48 -12.23 -1.90 10.75
CA THR A 48 -11.80 -1.46 9.43
C THR A 48 -12.97 -0.90 8.62
N VAL A 49 -14.18 -1.38 8.89
CA VAL A 49 -15.44 -0.89 8.31
C VAL A 49 -16.52 -0.85 9.38
N PHE A 50 -17.49 0.06 9.23
CA PHE A 50 -18.72 0.03 10.02
C PHE A 50 -19.83 -0.70 9.25
N ILE A 51 -20.76 -1.32 9.99
CA ILE A 51 -21.99 -1.88 9.43
C ILE A 51 -23.18 -1.21 10.10
N GLN A 52 -24.01 -0.56 9.30
CA GLN A 52 -25.25 0.06 9.76
C GLN A 52 -26.38 -0.34 8.83
N ASP A 53 -27.48 -0.85 9.38
CA ASP A 53 -28.68 -1.26 8.63
C ASP A 53 -28.36 -2.25 7.49
N GLY A 54 -27.39 -3.14 7.70
CA GLY A 54 -26.93 -4.11 6.71
C GLY A 54 -26.07 -3.53 5.58
N GLN A 55 -25.70 -2.26 5.66
CA GLN A 55 -24.81 -1.60 4.72
C GLN A 55 -23.41 -1.42 5.29
N ILE A 56 -22.40 -1.56 4.42
CA ILE A 56 -20.99 -1.30 4.78
C ILE A 56 -20.73 0.19 4.63
N ILE A 57 -20.22 0.80 5.71
CA ILE A 57 -19.72 2.17 5.69
C ILE A 57 -18.20 2.12 5.70
N SER A 58 -17.58 2.64 4.66
CA SER A 58 -16.13 2.73 4.52
C SER A 58 -15.51 3.63 5.56
N THR A 59 -14.37 3.24 6.09
CA THR A 59 -13.50 4.08 6.92
C THR A 59 -12.30 4.58 6.11
N LEU A 60 -11.59 5.58 6.64
CA LEU A 60 -10.31 6.01 6.06
C LEU A 60 -9.29 4.86 5.99
N GLN A 61 -9.29 3.98 6.99
CA GLN A 61 -8.42 2.80 7.00
C GLN A 61 -8.76 1.84 5.85
N TRP A 62 -10.05 1.55 5.62
CA TRP A 62 -10.50 0.71 4.52
C TRP A 62 -10.12 1.29 3.16
N GLU A 63 -10.35 2.60 2.96
CA GLU A 63 -9.98 3.28 1.72
C GLU A 63 -8.45 3.29 1.52
N SER A 64 -7.68 3.42 2.59
CA SER A 64 -6.21 3.34 2.52
C SER A 64 -5.70 1.95 2.14
N ILE A 65 -6.34 0.89 2.63
CA ILE A 65 -6.06 -0.48 2.19
C ILE A 65 -6.34 -0.62 0.69
N ARG A 66 -7.50 -0.13 0.22
CA ARG A 66 -7.90 -0.18 -1.19
C ARG A 66 -6.92 0.58 -2.08
N GLU A 67 -6.53 1.78 -1.69
CA GLU A 67 -5.52 2.58 -2.40
C GLU A 67 -4.16 1.87 -2.47
N GLY A 68 -3.73 1.25 -1.36
CA GLY A 68 -2.50 0.47 -1.34
C GLY A 68 -2.56 -0.75 -2.26
N ILE A 69 -3.68 -1.47 -2.29
CA ILE A 69 -3.88 -2.60 -3.21
C ILE A 69 -3.78 -2.13 -4.66
N ASP A 70 -4.33 -0.96 -4.99
CA ASP A 70 -4.23 -0.42 -6.35
C ASP A 70 -2.79 0.00 -6.68
N ASP A 71 -2.03 0.58 -5.76
CA ASP A 71 -0.58 0.84 -5.93
C ASP A 71 0.19 -0.46 -6.22
N TYR A 72 -0.08 -1.54 -5.48
CA TYR A 72 0.49 -2.85 -5.73
C TYR A 72 0.15 -3.39 -7.12
N ARG A 73 -1.11 -3.27 -7.53
CA ARG A 73 -1.58 -3.72 -8.86
C ARG A 73 -0.91 -2.98 -9.99
N TYR A 74 -0.70 -1.67 -9.87
CA TYR A 74 0.03 -0.89 -10.87
C TYR A 74 1.49 -1.34 -11.00
N LEU A 75 2.18 -1.61 -9.88
CA LEU A 75 3.54 -2.12 -9.89
C LEU A 75 3.62 -3.49 -10.58
N ARG A 76 2.69 -4.41 -10.26
CA ARG A 76 2.61 -5.73 -10.88
C ARG A 76 2.30 -5.65 -12.36
N LEU A 77 1.35 -4.80 -12.76
CA LEU A 77 1.03 -4.57 -14.17
C LEU A 77 2.25 -4.08 -14.95
N LEU A 78 3.01 -3.14 -14.39
CA LEU A 78 4.23 -2.65 -15.04
C LEU A 78 5.27 -3.76 -15.23
N GLU A 79 5.47 -4.64 -14.24
CA GLU A 79 6.34 -5.81 -14.37
C GLU A 79 5.87 -6.77 -15.48
N GLU A 80 4.57 -7.04 -15.53
CA GLU A 80 3.96 -7.91 -16.55
C GLU A 80 4.12 -7.33 -17.96
N LEU A 81 3.93 -6.02 -18.13
CA LEU A 81 4.16 -5.33 -19.39
C LEU A 81 5.63 -5.40 -19.81
N CYS A 82 6.58 -5.24 -18.87
CA CYS A 82 7.99 -5.42 -19.16
C CYS A 82 8.34 -6.83 -19.66
N GLN A 83 7.67 -7.85 -19.16
CA GLN A 83 7.85 -9.23 -19.62
C GLN A 83 7.23 -9.43 -20.99
N LYS A 84 5.98 -9.00 -21.18
CA LYS A 84 5.21 -9.16 -22.41
C LYS A 84 5.84 -8.45 -23.62
N HIS A 85 6.38 -7.26 -23.41
CA HIS A 85 6.89 -6.40 -24.47
C HIS A 85 8.43 -6.41 -24.60
N ALA A 86 9.12 -7.35 -23.94
CA ALA A 86 10.59 -7.37 -23.87
C ALA A 86 11.29 -7.32 -25.24
N ALA A 87 10.74 -7.98 -26.25
CA ALA A 87 11.29 -8.00 -27.61
C ALA A 87 10.77 -6.86 -28.49
N ALA A 88 9.52 -6.44 -28.29
CA ALA A 88 8.84 -5.49 -29.20
C ALA A 88 9.16 -4.01 -28.86
N GLN A 89 9.38 -3.70 -27.58
CA GLN A 89 9.57 -2.32 -27.10
C GLN A 89 10.75 -2.23 -26.10
N PRO A 90 11.99 -2.54 -26.49
CA PRO A 90 13.11 -2.67 -25.56
C PRO A 90 13.43 -1.37 -24.80
N GLU A 91 13.25 -0.20 -25.42
CA GLU A 91 13.49 1.10 -24.76
C GLU A 91 12.47 1.38 -23.66
N ALA A 92 11.18 1.16 -23.92
CA ALA A 92 10.13 1.31 -22.93
C ALA A 92 10.34 0.33 -21.76
N VAL A 93 10.74 -0.91 -22.05
CA VAL A 93 11.07 -1.92 -21.04
C VAL A 93 12.26 -1.51 -20.19
N ALA A 94 13.33 -0.96 -20.80
CA ALA A 94 14.51 -0.50 -20.07
C ALA A 94 14.15 0.64 -19.10
N ALA A 95 13.39 1.64 -19.58
CA ALA A 95 12.94 2.76 -18.75
C ALA A 95 12.02 2.30 -17.61
N ALA A 96 11.10 1.37 -17.87
CA ALA A 96 10.20 0.82 -16.86
C ALA A 96 10.97 0.02 -15.78
N ARG A 97 11.93 -0.81 -16.18
CA ARG A 97 12.79 -1.55 -15.25
C ARG A 97 13.65 -0.63 -14.39
N GLN A 98 14.16 0.45 -14.97
CA GLN A 98 14.88 1.48 -14.22
C GLN A 98 13.97 2.12 -13.16
N LEU A 99 12.75 2.52 -13.54
CA LEU A 99 11.77 3.07 -12.59
C LEU A 99 11.46 2.09 -11.45
N LEU A 100 11.21 0.82 -11.75
CA LEU A 100 10.96 -0.19 -10.73
C LEU A 100 12.17 -0.38 -9.78
N ALA A 101 13.39 -0.33 -10.32
CA ALA A 101 14.61 -0.40 -9.51
C ALA A 101 14.75 0.83 -8.60
N GLU A 102 14.51 2.05 -9.12
CA GLU A 102 14.52 3.28 -8.34
C GLU A 102 13.48 3.24 -7.20
N ILE A 103 12.25 2.79 -7.48
CA ILE A 103 11.23 2.62 -6.46
C ILE A 103 11.71 1.63 -5.39
N ARG A 104 12.26 0.49 -5.77
CA ARG A 104 12.77 -0.51 -4.83
C ARG A 104 13.87 0.03 -3.91
N THR A 105 14.74 0.92 -4.38
CA THR A 105 15.79 1.53 -3.54
C THR A 105 15.22 2.50 -2.50
N LYS A 106 14.04 3.05 -2.74
CA LYS A 106 13.34 3.95 -1.80
C LYS A 106 12.52 3.21 -0.75
N LEU A 107 12.40 1.89 -0.85
CA LEU A 107 11.58 1.08 0.04
C LEU A 107 12.45 0.37 1.09
N PRO A 108 11.94 0.19 2.33
CA PRO A 108 12.65 -0.55 3.35
C PRO A 108 12.80 -2.02 2.95
N ASN A 109 13.93 -2.63 3.29
CA ASN A 109 14.17 -4.05 3.02
C ASN A 109 13.36 -4.97 3.95
N GLY A 110 12.93 -4.46 5.09
CA GLY A 110 12.17 -5.21 6.08
C GLY A 110 11.89 -4.40 7.33
N LEU A 111 11.43 -5.09 8.35
CA LEU A 111 11.10 -4.46 9.65
C LEU A 111 12.33 -3.87 10.37
N GLY A 112 13.53 -4.38 10.09
CA GLY A 112 14.77 -3.84 10.63
C GLY A 112 15.01 -2.39 10.24
N ASP A 113 14.73 -2.04 8.98
CA ASP A 113 14.88 -0.67 8.50
C ASP A 113 13.88 0.28 9.19
N TYR A 114 12.66 -0.21 9.49
CA TYR A 114 11.68 0.55 10.27
C TYR A 114 12.18 0.79 11.70
N GLN A 115 12.74 -0.23 12.33
CA GLN A 115 13.31 -0.10 13.68
C GLN A 115 14.46 0.89 13.71
N GLU A 116 15.33 0.87 12.70
CA GLU A 116 16.44 1.81 12.58
C GLU A 116 15.95 3.25 12.38
N ARG A 117 14.94 3.45 11.51
CA ARG A 117 14.42 4.78 11.18
C ARG A 117 13.56 5.38 12.28
N PHE A 118 12.70 4.59 12.91
CA PHE A 118 11.66 5.07 13.83
C PHE A 118 11.87 4.64 15.29
N GLY A 119 12.87 3.81 15.58
CA GLY A 119 13.23 3.39 16.93
C GLY A 119 12.48 2.18 17.45
N HIS A 120 11.30 1.83 16.91
CA HIS A 120 10.49 0.71 17.36
C HIS A 120 9.76 -0.01 16.22
N VAL A 121 9.75 -1.35 16.22
CA VAL A 121 9.10 -2.15 15.17
C VAL A 121 7.57 -2.00 15.17
N LEU A 122 6.96 -1.76 16.33
CA LEU A 122 5.51 -1.58 16.45
C LEU A 122 5.01 -0.29 15.79
N ASP A 123 5.88 0.69 15.60
CA ASP A 123 5.55 1.97 14.98
C ASP A 123 5.25 1.86 13.47
N ILE A 124 5.49 0.69 12.87
CA ILE A 124 5.07 0.40 11.49
C ILE A 124 3.55 0.59 11.27
N HIS A 125 2.76 0.52 12.34
CA HIS A 125 1.31 0.75 12.27
C HIS A 125 0.95 2.23 12.33
N GLU A 126 1.83 3.04 12.89
CA GLU A 126 1.57 4.45 13.17
C GLU A 126 2.33 5.38 12.23
N GLN A 127 3.43 4.90 11.63
CA GLN A 127 4.29 5.74 10.80
C GLN A 127 4.38 5.22 9.37
N SER A 128 4.14 6.11 8.43
CA SER A 128 4.38 5.85 7.02
C SER A 128 5.86 6.00 6.70
N TRP A 129 6.38 5.13 5.84
CA TRP A 129 7.73 5.26 5.29
C TRP A 129 7.84 6.45 4.33
N TRP A 130 6.73 6.80 3.69
CA TRP A 130 6.62 7.89 2.74
C TRP A 130 5.67 8.97 3.24
N GLU A 131 5.96 10.21 2.87
CA GLU A 131 5.02 11.31 2.98
C GLU A 131 3.90 11.16 1.92
N PRO A 132 2.72 11.75 2.14
CA PRO A 132 1.57 11.62 1.24
C PRO A 132 1.89 11.93 -0.24
N GLU A 133 2.68 12.97 -0.49
CA GLU A 133 3.03 13.41 -1.84
C GLU A 133 3.88 12.39 -2.61
N GLU A 134 4.67 11.57 -1.91
CA GLU A 134 5.49 10.54 -2.54
C GLU A 134 4.63 9.43 -3.15
N PHE A 135 3.51 9.06 -2.53
CA PHE A 135 2.59 8.08 -3.10
C PHE A 135 2.06 8.52 -4.44
N ASP A 136 1.58 9.75 -4.54
CA ASP A 136 1.00 10.28 -5.76
C ASP A 136 2.05 10.48 -6.85
N LEU A 137 3.25 10.91 -6.47
CA LEU A 137 4.39 11.02 -7.38
C LEU A 137 4.74 9.66 -7.98
N GLN A 138 4.91 8.61 -7.16
CA GLN A 138 5.30 7.30 -7.65
C GLN A 138 4.17 6.65 -8.45
N ARG A 139 2.91 6.76 -8.03
CA ARG A 139 1.76 6.28 -8.80
C ARG A 139 1.71 6.92 -10.18
N ARG A 140 1.88 8.24 -10.29
CA ARG A 140 1.90 8.95 -11.56
C ARG A 140 3.01 8.44 -12.47
N ARG A 141 4.24 8.32 -11.96
CA ARG A 141 5.37 7.78 -12.72
C ARG A 141 5.11 6.36 -13.24
N ILE A 142 4.51 5.51 -12.43
CA ILE A 142 4.15 4.13 -12.82
C ILE A 142 3.10 4.15 -13.92
N VAL A 143 2.04 4.94 -13.77
CA VAL A 143 0.98 5.07 -14.78
C VAL A 143 1.54 5.61 -16.10
N GLU A 144 2.38 6.63 -16.07
CA GLU A 144 3.04 7.15 -17.26
C GLU A 144 3.92 6.08 -17.95
N ALA A 145 4.61 5.26 -17.19
CA ALA A 145 5.39 4.15 -17.73
C ALA A 145 4.49 3.07 -18.36
N ILE A 146 3.35 2.75 -17.74
CA ILE A 146 2.35 1.82 -18.31
C ILE A 146 1.79 2.35 -19.63
N MET A 147 1.44 3.64 -19.69
CA MET A 147 0.87 4.28 -20.89
C MET A 147 1.84 4.26 -22.08
N ARG A 148 3.15 4.23 -21.87
CA ARG A 148 4.13 4.12 -22.95
C ARG A 148 4.02 2.81 -23.72
N PHE A 149 3.60 1.72 -23.07
CA PHE A 149 3.38 0.43 -23.73
C PHE A 149 2.13 0.39 -24.62
N GLN A 150 1.24 1.39 -24.50
CA GLN A 150 0.03 1.51 -25.31
C GLN A 150 0.23 2.37 -26.56
N GLN A 151 1.39 3.01 -26.69
CA GLN A 151 1.74 3.77 -27.88
C GLN A 151 2.23 2.83 -28.98
N PRO A 152 1.76 3.03 -30.23
CA PRO A 152 2.15 2.20 -31.34
C PRO A 152 3.65 2.31 -31.68
#